data_15981937099f6429c1adb257e1c8eb08
#
_entry.id   15981937099f6429c1adb257e1c8eb08
#
_cell.length_a   1.000
_cell.length_b   1.000
_cell.length_c   1.000
_cell.angle_alpha   90.00
_cell.angle_beta   90.00
_cell.angle_gamma   90.00
#
_symmetry.space_group_name_H-M   'P 1'
#
loop_
_entity.id
_entity.type
_entity.pdbx_description
1 polymer ?
#
loop_
_entity_poly.entity_id
_entity_poly.type
_entity_poly.pdbx_seq_one_letter_code
_entity_poly.pdbx_strand_id
1 'polypeptide(L)'
;FKLKSDDKVVICAGLYFMRKGIDDFIKVAEQMPDVRFIWFGDTNKWVIPHKVRRLVEHDHPENVTFAGYIKGDVFEGAMSGSDAFFFPSREETEGIVVLEALASHQRVVLRDIPVYKGWLDDKSATFASDVPGFVKALRQVLADKTSTREAGYHVAESRSIDKVAHELVQVYEKVME
;
A
#
# COMPACT_ATOMS: atom_id res chain seq x y z
N PHE A 1 16.52 5.78 6.73
CA PHE A 1 15.34 6.69 6.69
C PHE A 1 15.38 7.76 7.81
N LYS A 2 16.38 7.75 8.70
CA LYS A 2 16.53 8.70 9.83
C LYS A 2 15.26 8.82 10.68
N LEU A 3 14.57 7.69 10.91
CA LEU A 3 13.37 7.63 11.74
C LEU A 3 13.74 7.69 13.23
N LYS A 4 12.88 8.33 14.01
CA LYS A 4 12.94 8.31 15.49
C LYS A 4 11.99 7.23 16.00
N SER A 5 12.19 6.82 17.26
CA SER A 5 11.38 5.76 17.89
C SER A 5 9.89 6.12 18.07
N ASP A 6 9.57 7.40 18.07
CA ASP A 6 8.23 7.96 18.23
C ASP A 6 7.59 8.40 16.92
N ASP A 7 8.32 8.34 15.80
CA ASP A 7 7.76 8.67 14.48
C ASP A 7 6.63 7.70 14.12
N LYS A 8 5.52 8.27 13.66
CA LYS A 8 4.49 7.50 12.97
C LYS A 8 4.88 7.36 11.51
N VAL A 9 4.87 6.11 11.00
CA VAL A 9 5.36 5.78 9.68
C VAL A 9 4.26 5.16 8.83
N VAL A 10 4.00 5.78 7.70
CA VAL A 10 3.08 5.29 6.65
C VAL A 10 3.90 4.93 5.42
N ILE A 11 3.73 3.72 4.92
CA ILE A 11 4.45 3.27 3.73
C ILE A 11 3.52 3.03 2.55
N CYS A 12 4.08 3.12 1.36
CA CYS A 12 3.49 2.70 0.08
C CYS A 12 4.53 1.92 -0.71
N ALA A 13 4.09 1.04 -1.61
CA ALA A 13 4.99 0.40 -2.54
C ALA A 13 4.39 0.33 -3.95
N GLY A 14 5.17 0.70 -4.95
CA GLY A 14 4.73 0.69 -6.34
C GLY A 14 5.63 1.51 -7.26
N LEU A 15 5.43 1.32 -8.57
CA LEU A 15 6.13 2.09 -9.59
C LEU A 15 5.70 3.57 -9.57
N TYR A 16 6.58 4.46 -10.00
CA TYR A 16 6.32 5.89 -10.07
C TYR A 16 5.43 6.27 -11.25
N PHE A 17 4.13 6.03 -11.12
CA PHE A 17 3.12 6.41 -12.11
C PHE A 17 1.97 7.18 -11.48
N MET A 18 1.37 8.13 -12.23
CA MET A 18 0.21 8.89 -11.77
C MET A 18 -0.98 7.97 -11.40
N ARG A 19 -1.18 6.87 -12.14
CA ARG A 19 -2.22 5.90 -11.82
C ARG A 19 -2.03 5.22 -10.46
N LYS A 20 -0.80 5.18 -9.94
CA LYS A 20 -0.51 4.65 -8.60
C LYS A 20 -0.82 5.66 -7.49
N GLY A 21 -1.27 6.87 -7.84
CA GLY A 21 -1.71 7.88 -6.88
C GLY A 21 -0.58 8.62 -6.17
N ILE A 22 0.59 8.73 -6.81
CA ILE A 22 1.77 9.40 -6.25
C ILE A 22 1.49 10.86 -5.87
N ASP A 23 0.67 11.56 -6.63
CA ASP A 23 0.24 12.93 -6.35
C ASP A 23 -0.71 13.01 -5.14
N ASP A 24 -1.60 12.04 -4.96
CA ASP A 24 -2.47 11.97 -3.79
C ASP A 24 -1.69 11.58 -2.54
N PHE A 25 -0.71 10.68 -2.67
CA PHE A 25 0.20 10.34 -1.58
C PHE A 25 0.92 11.58 -1.03
N ILE A 26 1.47 12.42 -1.91
CA ILE A 26 2.13 13.67 -1.54
C ILE A 26 1.15 14.65 -0.88
N LYS A 27 -0.02 14.88 -1.48
CA LYS A 27 -1.05 15.79 -0.93
C LYS A 27 -1.57 15.35 0.43
N VAL A 28 -1.63 14.05 0.69
CA VAL A 28 -1.97 13.50 2.00
C VAL A 28 -0.84 13.79 2.99
N ALA A 29 0.41 13.57 2.59
CA ALA A 29 1.57 13.85 3.44
C ALA A 29 1.69 15.33 3.81
N GLU A 30 1.38 16.27 2.88
CA GLU A 30 1.31 17.70 3.13
C GLU A 30 0.32 18.07 4.26
N GLN A 31 -0.79 17.32 4.37
CA GLN A 31 -1.82 17.52 5.41
C GLN A 31 -1.52 16.76 6.72
N MET A 32 -0.44 15.98 6.74
CA MET A 32 -0.04 15.18 7.89
C MET A 32 1.48 15.36 8.18
N PRO A 33 1.94 16.59 8.49
CA PRO A 33 3.37 16.88 8.64
C PRO A 33 4.02 16.16 9.85
N ASP A 34 3.21 15.67 10.76
CA ASP A 34 3.59 14.89 11.95
C ASP A 34 3.78 13.40 11.66
N VAL A 35 3.57 12.95 10.43
CA VAL A 35 3.68 11.55 10.01
C VAL A 35 4.76 11.43 8.94
N ARG A 36 5.58 10.37 9.01
CA ARG A 36 6.60 10.07 8.01
C ARG A 36 5.99 9.20 6.91
N PHE A 37 6.16 9.60 5.67
CA PHE A 37 5.65 8.89 4.50
C PHE A 37 6.82 8.35 3.67
N ILE A 38 6.83 7.04 3.41
CA ILE A 38 7.91 6.40 2.65
C ILE A 38 7.31 5.63 1.48
N TRP A 39 7.73 5.97 0.27
CA TRP A 39 7.34 5.24 -0.94
C TRP A 39 8.47 4.34 -1.40
N PHE A 40 8.23 3.04 -1.40
CA PHE A 40 9.13 2.03 -1.96
C PHE A 40 8.79 1.74 -3.42
N GLY A 41 9.80 1.66 -4.25
CA GLY A 41 9.69 1.38 -5.67
C GLY A 41 10.49 2.38 -6.50
N ASP A 42 10.69 2.03 -7.75
CA ASP A 42 11.42 2.87 -8.69
C ASP A 42 10.85 2.70 -10.10
N THR A 43 11.11 3.66 -10.93
CA THR A 43 10.80 3.61 -12.36
C THR A 43 11.86 4.40 -13.09
N ASN A 44 12.40 3.81 -14.14
CA ASN A 44 13.41 4.49 -14.95
C ASN A 44 12.92 5.90 -15.33
N LYS A 45 13.68 6.91 -14.91
CA LYS A 45 13.35 8.33 -15.08
C LYS A 45 13.13 8.78 -16.54
N TRP A 46 13.61 8.00 -17.50
CA TRP A 46 13.42 8.27 -18.92
C TRP A 46 12.06 7.84 -19.45
N VAL A 47 11.33 6.97 -18.72
CA VAL A 47 10.01 6.49 -19.12
C VAL A 47 8.86 7.09 -18.32
N ILE A 48 9.16 7.85 -17.25
CA ILE A 48 8.13 8.55 -16.47
C ILE A 48 7.90 9.96 -16.99
N PRO A 49 6.64 10.45 -16.99
CA PRO A 49 6.35 11.83 -17.36
C PRO A 49 7.11 12.83 -16.50
N HIS A 50 7.51 13.95 -17.08
CA HIS A 50 8.26 15.02 -16.38
C HIS A 50 7.58 15.46 -15.07
N LYS A 51 6.24 15.53 -15.06
CA LYS A 51 5.46 15.85 -13.85
C LYS A 51 5.73 14.86 -12.71
N VAL A 52 5.72 13.55 -12.99
CA VAL A 52 5.99 12.51 -11.98
C VAL A 52 7.43 12.61 -11.48
N ARG A 53 8.37 12.80 -12.40
CA ARG A 53 9.78 12.96 -12.02
C ARG A 53 9.99 14.14 -11.07
N ARG A 54 9.36 15.30 -11.36
CA ARG A 54 9.44 16.46 -10.46
C ARG A 54 8.86 16.15 -9.07
N LEU A 55 7.73 15.48 -8.98
CA LEU A 55 7.13 15.05 -7.71
C LEU A 55 8.10 14.18 -6.89
N VAL A 56 8.78 13.24 -7.53
CA VAL A 56 9.72 12.32 -6.86
C VAL A 56 11.03 13.00 -6.47
N GLU A 57 11.55 13.89 -7.31
CA GLU A 57 12.88 14.49 -7.10
C GLU A 57 12.85 15.79 -6.27
N HIS A 58 11.76 16.57 -6.34
CA HIS A 58 11.75 17.93 -5.81
C HIS A 58 10.44 18.40 -5.19
N ASP A 59 9.30 18.09 -5.81
CA ASP A 59 8.02 18.70 -5.48
C ASP A 59 7.27 17.87 -4.44
N HIS A 60 7.86 17.63 -3.26
CA HIS A 60 7.23 16.93 -2.13
C HIS A 60 7.70 17.52 -0.79
N PRO A 61 6.91 17.39 0.28
CA PRO A 61 7.27 17.90 1.60
C PRO A 61 8.37 17.04 2.25
N GLU A 62 9.05 17.60 3.26
CA GLU A 62 10.19 16.97 3.95
C GLU A 62 9.83 15.65 4.67
N ASN A 63 8.57 15.44 5.00
CA ASN A 63 8.09 14.21 5.63
C ASN A 63 7.83 13.07 4.63
N VAL A 64 8.05 13.28 3.32
CA VAL A 64 8.00 12.26 2.28
C VAL A 64 9.40 11.82 1.91
N THR A 65 9.59 10.51 1.76
CA THR A 65 10.82 9.90 1.27
C THR A 65 10.49 8.93 0.14
N PHE A 66 11.08 9.12 -1.02
CA PHE A 66 11.09 8.15 -2.11
C PHE A 66 12.32 7.26 -1.97
N ALA A 67 12.11 6.05 -1.47
CA ALA A 67 13.18 5.12 -1.08
C ALA A 67 13.88 4.44 -2.27
N GLY A 68 13.28 4.51 -3.45
CA GLY A 68 13.74 3.71 -4.59
C GLY A 68 13.35 2.23 -4.47
N TYR A 69 13.90 1.40 -5.34
CA TYR A 69 13.66 -0.04 -5.33
C TYR A 69 14.51 -0.72 -4.26
N ILE A 70 13.87 -1.13 -3.20
CA ILE A 70 14.48 -1.87 -2.07
C ILE A 70 13.72 -3.19 -1.91
N LYS A 71 14.44 -4.27 -1.66
CA LYS A 71 13.91 -5.62 -1.45
C LYS A 71 14.60 -6.32 -0.28
N GLY A 72 14.11 -7.51 0.07
CA GLY A 72 14.64 -8.33 1.18
C GLY A 72 14.35 -7.69 2.52
N ASP A 73 15.20 -7.99 3.50
CA ASP A 73 14.99 -7.69 4.93
C ASP A 73 14.60 -6.24 5.23
N VAL A 74 15.11 -5.27 4.47
CA VAL A 74 14.78 -3.85 4.67
C VAL A 74 13.34 -3.55 4.29
N PHE A 75 12.87 -4.07 3.16
CA PHE A 75 11.48 -3.90 2.71
C PHE A 75 10.52 -4.71 3.58
N GLU A 76 10.86 -5.94 3.92
CA GLU A 76 10.08 -6.81 4.80
C GLU A 76 9.98 -6.20 6.21
N GLY A 77 11.07 -5.65 6.73
CA GLY A 77 11.08 -4.89 7.98
C GLY A 77 10.23 -3.62 7.92
N ALA A 78 10.21 -2.91 6.79
CA ALA A 78 9.31 -1.77 6.61
C ALA A 78 7.85 -2.21 6.53
N MET A 79 7.54 -3.32 5.83
CA MET A 79 6.19 -3.87 5.72
C MET A 79 5.65 -4.33 7.09
N SER A 80 6.47 -4.90 7.95
CA SER A 80 6.04 -5.36 9.27
C SER A 80 6.12 -4.30 10.37
N GLY A 81 7.05 -3.35 10.25
CA GLY A 81 7.37 -2.39 11.30
C GLY A 81 6.70 -1.02 11.17
N SER A 82 6.10 -0.68 10.04
CA SER A 82 5.39 0.59 9.88
C SER A 82 4.02 0.59 10.57
N ASP A 83 3.44 1.78 10.76
CA ASP A 83 2.14 1.94 11.43
C ASP A 83 0.95 1.69 10.49
N ALA A 84 1.11 1.97 9.19
CA ALA A 84 0.09 1.69 8.17
C ALA A 84 0.69 1.57 6.77
N PHE A 85 0.01 0.80 5.92
CA PHE A 85 0.24 0.75 4.48
C PHE A 85 -0.84 1.57 3.77
N PHE A 86 -0.43 2.60 3.01
CA PHE A 86 -1.32 3.48 2.28
C PHE A 86 -1.13 3.33 0.77
N PHE A 87 -2.15 2.87 0.08
CA PHE A 87 -2.08 2.60 -1.35
C PHE A 87 -3.17 3.33 -2.13
N PRO A 88 -2.92 4.60 -2.55
CA PRO A 88 -3.91 5.44 -3.24
C PRO A 88 -4.07 5.12 -4.73
N SER A 89 -3.69 3.94 -5.19
CA SER A 89 -3.72 3.57 -6.60
C SER A 89 -5.12 3.72 -7.19
N ARG A 90 -5.20 4.31 -8.39
CA ARG A 90 -6.45 4.53 -9.13
C ARG A 90 -6.82 3.35 -10.00
N GLU A 91 -5.83 2.55 -10.38
CA GLU A 91 -6.00 1.41 -11.29
C GLU A 91 -5.08 0.27 -10.87
N GLU A 92 -5.66 -0.90 -10.67
CA GLU A 92 -4.97 -2.16 -10.37
C GLU A 92 -5.61 -3.30 -11.16
N THR A 93 -4.81 -4.31 -11.44
CA THR A 93 -5.30 -5.60 -11.95
C THR A 93 -5.64 -6.55 -10.81
N GLU A 94 -4.85 -6.56 -9.74
CA GLU A 94 -5.04 -7.38 -8.55
C GLU A 94 -4.60 -6.65 -7.27
N GLY A 95 -3.44 -6.01 -7.31
CA GLY A 95 -2.86 -5.33 -6.15
C GLY A 95 -2.07 -6.28 -5.24
N ILE A 96 -1.16 -7.09 -5.82
CA ILE A 96 -0.33 -8.07 -5.08
C ILE A 96 0.32 -7.44 -3.85
N VAL A 97 0.82 -6.21 -3.96
CA VAL A 97 1.45 -5.51 -2.83
C VAL A 97 0.48 -5.27 -1.66
N VAL A 98 -0.82 -5.22 -1.92
CA VAL A 98 -1.84 -5.15 -0.87
C VAL A 98 -1.91 -6.49 -0.13
N LEU A 99 -1.85 -7.62 -0.83
CA LEU A 99 -1.77 -8.94 -0.20
C LEU A 99 -0.49 -9.09 0.64
N GLU A 100 0.64 -8.60 0.15
CA GLU A 100 1.91 -8.57 0.90
C GLU A 100 1.79 -7.74 2.19
N ALA A 101 1.15 -6.57 2.12
CA ALA A 101 0.90 -5.73 3.29
C ALA A 101 -0.03 -6.42 4.31
N LEU A 102 -1.11 -7.03 3.85
CA LEU A 102 -2.04 -7.80 4.69
C LEU A 102 -1.35 -9.01 5.33
N ALA A 103 -0.53 -9.74 4.58
CA ALA A 103 0.26 -10.87 5.08
C ALA A 103 1.29 -10.43 6.14
N SER A 104 1.74 -9.19 6.10
CA SER A 104 2.61 -8.58 7.09
C SER A 104 1.84 -7.95 8.28
N HIS A 105 0.57 -8.29 8.47
CA HIS A 105 -0.32 -7.73 9.48
C HIS A 105 -0.41 -6.19 9.46
N GLN A 106 -0.28 -5.57 8.28
CA GLN A 106 -0.43 -4.14 8.16
C GLN A 106 -1.89 -3.68 8.26
N ARG A 107 -2.08 -2.46 8.77
CA ARG A 107 -3.33 -1.71 8.62
C ARG A 107 -3.30 -1.05 7.26
N VAL A 108 -4.22 -1.45 6.39
CA VAL A 108 -4.20 -1.06 4.99
C VAL A 108 -5.25 0.02 4.72
N VAL A 109 -4.82 1.14 4.14
CA VAL A 109 -5.71 2.20 3.65
C VAL A 109 -5.62 2.25 2.13
N LEU A 110 -6.74 2.02 1.47
CA LEU A 110 -6.84 1.86 0.02
C LEU A 110 -7.76 2.89 -0.62
N ARG A 111 -7.55 3.15 -1.91
CA ARG A 111 -8.59 3.77 -2.72
C ARG A 111 -9.74 2.79 -2.95
N ASP A 112 -10.97 3.28 -2.79
CA ASP A 112 -12.17 2.52 -3.17
C ASP A 112 -12.24 2.38 -4.68
N ILE A 113 -11.76 1.25 -5.19
CA ILE A 113 -11.78 0.87 -6.60
C ILE A 113 -12.36 -0.54 -6.77
N PRO A 114 -12.97 -0.83 -7.94
CA PRO A 114 -13.69 -2.09 -8.16
C PRO A 114 -12.87 -3.36 -7.94
N VAL A 115 -11.56 -3.34 -8.19
CA VAL A 115 -10.69 -4.52 -8.08
C VAL A 115 -10.67 -5.16 -6.70
N TYR A 116 -10.91 -4.37 -5.64
CA TYR A 116 -10.94 -4.87 -4.27
C TYR A 116 -12.29 -5.46 -3.86
N LYS A 117 -13.36 -5.15 -4.59
CA LYS A 117 -14.70 -5.67 -4.32
C LYS A 117 -14.74 -7.19 -4.52
N GLY A 118 -15.27 -7.89 -3.55
CA GLY A 118 -15.38 -9.36 -3.59
C GLY A 118 -14.26 -10.10 -2.87
N TRP A 119 -13.18 -9.40 -2.41
CA TRP A 119 -12.14 -10.02 -1.61
C TRP A 119 -11.65 -9.18 -0.41
N LEU A 120 -11.93 -7.87 -0.41
CA LEU A 120 -11.75 -6.99 0.76
C LEU A 120 -13.06 -6.33 1.15
N ASP A 121 -13.18 -6.04 2.43
CA ASP A 121 -14.28 -5.31 3.05
C ASP A 121 -13.78 -4.35 4.14
N ASP A 122 -14.68 -3.60 4.76
CA ASP A 122 -14.36 -2.63 5.83
C ASP A 122 -13.81 -3.29 7.12
N LYS A 123 -13.86 -4.62 7.24
CA LYS A 123 -13.25 -5.36 8.36
C LYS A 123 -11.78 -5.67 8.08
N SER A 124 -11.41 -5.82 6.83
CA SER A 124 -10.07 -6.23 6.38
C SER A 124 -9.19 -5.07 5.89
N ALA A 125 -9.80 -3.95 5.44
CA ALA A 125 -9.10 -2.75 5.00
C ALA A 125 -9.94 -1.50 5.25
N THR A 126 -9.30 -0.33 5.18
CA THR A 126 -9.99 0.97 5.25
C THR A 126 -9.99 1.61 3.87
N PHE A 127 -11.15 2.10 3.42
CA PHE A 127 -11.31 2.66 2.08
C PHE A 127 -11.60 4.16 2.10
N ALA A 128 -11.07 4.88 1.10
CA ALA A 128 -11.41 6.26 0.81
C ALA A 128 -11.24 6.55 -0.68
N SER A 129 -11.87 7.64 -1.17
CA SER A 129 -11.88 7.94 -2.61
C SER A 129 -11.10 9.20 -2.98
N ASP A 130 -10.78 10.06 -2.01
CA ASP A 130 -10.14 11.36 -2.21
C ASP A 130 -9.15 11.70 -1.09
N VAL A 131 -8.42 12.79 -1.26
CA VAL A 131 -7.38 13.23 -0.32
C VAL A 131 -7.93 13.50 1.09
N PRO A 132 -9.04 14.23 1.30
CA PRO A 132 -9.61 14.42 2.63
C PRO A 132 -10.03 13.10 3.29
N GLY A 133 -10.61 12.19 2.53
CA GLY A 133 -10.98 10.85 2.98
C GLY A 133 -9.76 10.03 3.40
N PHE A 134 -8.67 10.07 2.64
CA PHE A 134 -7.41 9.39 3.00
C PHE A 134 -6.80 9.95 4.28
N VAL A 135 -6.76 11.28 4.44
CA VAL A 135 -6.27 11.90 5.67
C VAL A 135 -7.09 11.45 6.87
N LYS A 136 -8.43 11.47 6.75
CA LYS A 136 -9.33 10.98 7.82
C LYS A 136 -9.08 9.51 8.13
N ALA A 137 -9.02 8.66 7.12
CA ALA A 137 -8.78 7.22 7.26
C ALA A 137 -7.42 6.93 7.94
N LEU A 138 -6.35 7.57 7.49
CA LEU A 138 -5.03 7.41 8.09
C LEU A 138 -5.00 7.90 9.54
N ARG A 139 -5.59 9.06 9.85
CA ARG A 139 -5.69 9.55 11.25
C ARG A 139 -6.42 8.54 12.15
N GLN A 140 -7.50 7.92 11.68
CA GLN A 140 -8.22 6.88 12.41
C GLN A 140 -7.35 5.64 12.62
N VAL A 141 -6.74 5.13 11.55
CA VAL A 141 -5.89 3.94 11.57
C VAL A 141 -4.68 4.14 12.48
N LEU A 142 -4.05 5.32 12.48
CA LEU A 142 -2.89 5.63 13.32
C LEU A 142 -3.25 5.84 14.80
N ALA A 143 -4.47 6.28 15.10
CA ALA A 143 -4.97 6.50 16.45
C ALA A 143 -5.55 5.22 17.07
N ASP A 144 -6.15 4.36 16.27
CA ASP A 144 -6.83 3.16 16.71
C ASP A 144 -5.90 1.94 16.70
N LYS A 145 -5.89 1.25 17.83
CA LYS A 145 -5.17 -0.01 18.00
C LYS A 145 -6.05 -1.23 17.68
N THR A 146 -7.37 -1.07 17.65
CA THR A 146 -8.31 -2.08 17.19
C THR A 146 -8.29 -2.07 15.67
N SER A 147 -7.78 -3.11 15.06
CA SER A 147 -7.36 -2.97 13.69
C SER A 147 -7.95 -4.02 12.79
N THR A 148 -8.07 -3.65 11.52
CA THR A 148 -8.31 -4.55 10.40
C THR A 148 -7.19 -5.60 10.20
N ARG A 149 -6.14 -5.61 11.01
CA ARG A 149 -4.94 -6.45 10.84
C ARG A 149 -5.25 -7.92 10.76
N GLU A 150 -5.98 -8.44 11.74
CA GLU A 150 -6.27 -9.88 11.82
C GLU A 150 -7.18 -10.32 10.67
N ALA A 151 -8.25 -9.59 10.42
CA ALA A 151 -9.14 -9.88 9.31
C ALA A 151 -8.41 -9.75 7.96
N GLY A 152 -7.57 -8.73 7.80
CA GLY A 152 -6.72 -8.56 6.63
C GLY A 152 -5.74 -9.72 6.43
N TYR A 153 -5.07 -10.14 7.49
CA TYR A 153 -4.17 -11.29 7.45
C TYR A 153 -4.90 -12.58 7.01
N HIS A 154 -6.09 -12.85 7.52
CA HIS A 154 -6.89 -14.00 7.09
C HIS A 154 -7.27 -13.91 5.60
N VAL A 155 -7.52 -12.72 5.06
CA VAL A 155 -7.72 -12.55 3.62
C VAL A 155 -6.46 -12.95 2.86
N ALA A 156 -5.28 -12.47 3.26
CA ALA A 156 -4.02 -12.84 2.62
C ALA A 156 -3.73 -14.34 2.73
N GLU A 157 -3.95 -14.93 3.90
CA GLU A 157 -3.80 -16.37 4.14
C GLU A 157 -4.72 -17.21 3.23
N SER A 158 -5.97 -16.76 3.02
CA SER A 158 -6.91 -17.43 2.12
C SER A 158 -6.49 -17.40 0.65
N ARG A 159 -5.58 -16.50 0.30
CA ARG A 159 -5.02 -16.29 -1.05
C ARG A 159 -3.54 -16.65 -1.14
N SER A 160 -3.06 -17.48 -0.22
CA SER A 160 -1.68 -17.95 -0.26
C SER A 160 -1.39 -18.74 -1.54
N ILE A 161 -0.14 -18.74 -1.97
CA ILE A 161 0.28 -19.43 -3.19
C ILE A 161 -0.08 -20.91 -3.18
N ASP A 162 -0.01 -21.57 -2.01
CA ASP A 162 -0.35 -22.98 -1.85
C ASP A 162 -1.84 -23.24 -2.09
N LYS A 163 -2.73 -22.35 -1.56
CA LYS A 163 -4.17 -22.48 -1.78
C LYS A 163 -4.54 -22.22 -3.24
N VAL A 164 -4.00 -21.16 -3.84
CA VAL A 164 -4.25 -20.84 -5.25
C VAL A 164 -3.71 -21.96 -6.18
N ALA A 165 -2.53 -22.50 -5.88
CA ALA A 165 -1.98 -23.62 -6.64
C ALA A 165 -2.86 -24.87 -6.55
N HIS A 166 -3.40 -25.19 -5.36
CA HIS A 166 -4.32 -26.31 -5.18
C HIS A 166 -5.63 -26.13 -5.97
N GLU A 167 -6.23 -24.94 -5.91
CA GLU A 167 -7.43 -24.61 -6.69
C GLU A 167 -7.17 -24.72 -8.21
N LEU A 168 -6.00 -24.27 -8.67
CA LEU A 168 -5.61 -24.35 -10.07
C LEU A 168 -5.50 -25.82 -10.52
N VAL A 169 -4.89 -26.70 -9.71
CA VAL A 169 -4.82 -28.13 -10.01
C VAL A 169 -6.23 -28.73 -10.15
N GLN A 170 -7.16 -28.39 -9.26
CA GLN A 170 -8.54 -28.87 -9.36
C GLN A 170 -9.25 -28.42 -10.65
N VAL A 171 -8.95 -27.20 -11.14
CA VAL A 171 -9.47 -26.72 -12.43
C VAL A 171 -8.92 -27.56 -13.59
N TYR A 172 -7.62 -27.85 -13.57
CA TYR A 172 -7.01 -28.71 -14.61
C TYR A 172 -7.59 -30.13 -14.61
N GLU A 173 -7.76 -30.74 -13.44
CA GLU A 173 -8.36 -32.06 -13.31
C GLU A 173 -9.78 -32.12 -13.93
N LYS A 174 -10.62 -31.14 -13.62
CA LYS A 174 -11.98 -31.02 -14.20
C LYS A 174 -12.03 -30.84 -15.71
N VAL A 175 -11.00 -30.24 -16.30
CA VAL A 175 -10.96 -30.03 -17.76
C VAL A 175 -10.43 -31.25 -18.50
N MET A 176 -9.71 -32.15 -17.80
CA MET A 176 -9.17 -33.38 -18.38
C MET A 176 -10.13 -34.57 -18.28
N GLU A 177 -11.21 -34.47 -17.51
CA GLU A 177 -12.33 -35.43 -17.47
C GLU A 177 -13.27 -35.22 -18.69
#